data_efa39238145413e9cc2537de4655899f
#
_entry.id   efa39238145413e9cc2537de4655899f
#
_cell.length_a   1.000
_cell.length_b   1.000
_cell.length_c   1.000
_cell.angle_alpha   90.00
_cell.angle_beta   90.00
_cell.angle_gamma   90.00
#
_symmetry.space_group_name_H-M   'P 1'
#
loop_
_entity.id
_entity.type
_entity.pdbx_description
1 polymer ?
#
loop_
_entity_poly.entity_id
_entity_poly.type
_entity_poly.pdbx_seq_one_letter_code
_entity_poly.pdbx_strand_id
1 'polypeptide(L)'
;MKKNSKNRKYLVIGSGAREHAIAWALSLNPYTQKVFISPGNFGMTFEPKCEIVKFSNYEQMINFAGENQIDTVIVGPEQPLVEGFV
;
A
#
# COMPACT_ATOMS: atom_id res chain seq x y z
N MET A 1 -8.48 -7.60 -21.94
CA MET A 1 -7.09 -8.00 -21.94
C MET A 1 -6.61 -8.40 -20.56
N LYS A 2 -5.82 -9.40 -20.51
CA LYS A 2 -5.37 -9.91 -19.26
C LYS A 2 -4.25 -9.05 -18.67
N LYS A 3 -4.35 -8.74 -17.41
CA LYS A 3 -3.32 -7.98 -16.74
C LYS A 3 -2.04 -8.79 -16.62
N ASN A 4 -0.92 -8.15 -16.88
CA ASN A 4 0.37 -8.78 -16.70
C ASN A 4 0.60 -9.01 -15.21
N SER A 5 0.80 -10.25 -14.80
CA SER A 5 0.93 -10.58 -13.40
C SER A 5 2.16 -9.97 -12.75
N LYS A 6 3.15 -9.55 -13.53
CA LYS A 6 4.37 -8.95 -12.99
C LYS A 6 4.21 -7.45 -12.73
N ASN A 7 3.00 -6.91 -12.92
CA ASN A 7 2.77 -5.49 -12.74
C ASN A 7 1.79 -5.21 -11.62
N ARG A 8 1.74 -6.07 -10.62
CA ARG A 8 0.82 -5.87 -9.52
C ARG A 8 1.30 -4.78 -8.59
N LYS A 9 0.38 -3.90 -8.22
CA LYS A 9 0.67 -2.81 -7.30
C LYS A 9 -0.30 -2.87 -6.14
N TYR A 10 0.22 -2.65 -4.96
CA TYR A 10 -0.55 -2.73 -3.73
C TYR A 10 -0.44 -1.43 -2.95
N LEU A 11 -1.49 -1.11 -2.21
CA LEU A 11 -1.49 -0.02 -1.27
C LEU A 11 -1.84 -0.57 0.09
N VAL A 12 -0.92 -0.47 1.05
CA VAL A 12 -1.11 -0.97 2.40
C VAL A 12 -1.36 0.22 3.32
N ILE A 13 -2.49 0.20 4.01
CA ILE A 13 -2.85 1.28 4.93
C ILE A 13 -2.51 0.84 6.34
N GLY A 14 -1.59 1.55 6.97
CA GLY A 14 -1.20 1.24 8.32
C GLY A 14 0.24 1.62 8.58
N SER A 15 0.67 1.48 9.83
CA SER A 15 2.02 1.86 10.22
C SER A 15 2.63 0.90 11.22
N GLY A 16 1.93 -0.16 11.61
CA GLY A 16 2.41 -1.07 12.62
C GLY A 16 3.23 -2.21 12.05
N ALA A 17 3.67 -3.08 12.96
CA ALA A 17 4.50 -4.20 12.59
C ALA A 17 3.78 -5.16 11.65
N ARG A 18 2.47 -5.30 11.82
CA ARG A 18 1.69 -6.19 10.96
C ARG A 18 1.70 -5.69 9.53
N GLU A 19 1.51 -4.38 9.34
CA GLU A 19 1.51 -3.81 8.01
C GLU A 19 2.90 -3.89 7.39
N HIS A 20 3.94 -3.73 8.21
CA HIS A 20 5.30 -3.89 7.72
C HIS A 20 5.52 -5.33 7.24
N ALA A 21 5.05 -6.31 8.00
CA ALA A 21 5.20 -7.71 7.60
C ALA A 21 4.46 -8.00 6.31
N ILE A 22 3.26 -7.43 6.15
CA ILE A 22 2.49 -7.61 4.93
C ILE A 22 3.23 -7.02 3.74
N ALA A 23 3.74 -5.79 3.90
CA ALA A 23 4.46 -5.14 2.81
C ALA A 23 5.71 -5.92 2.43
N TRP A 24 6.42 -6.43 3.43
CA TRP A 24 7.61 -7.23 3.18
C TRP A 24 7.26 -8.49 2.40
N ALA A 25 6.22 -9.20 2.83
CA ALA A 25 5.82 -10.42 2.16
C ALA A 25 5.41 -10.15 0.72
N LEU A 26 4.66 -9.06 0.49
CA LEU A 26 4.25 -8.70 -0.86
C LEU A 26 5.46 -8.38 -1.73
N SER A 27 6.45 -7.71 -1.15
CA SER A 27 7.61 -7.30 -1.92
C SER A 27 8.47 -8.47 -2.37
N LEU A 28 8.35 -9.61 -1.70
CA LEU A 28 9.11 -10.81 -2.09
C LEU A 28 8.49 -11.52 -3.28
N ASN A 29 7.24 -11.22 -3.59
CA ASN A 29 6.55 -11.88 -4.69
C ASN A 29 7.07 -11.32 -6.01
N PRO A 30 7.55 -12.17 -6.94
CA PRO A 30 8.09 -11.67 -8.20
C PRO A 30 7.05 -10.97 -9.07
N TYR A 31 5.77 -11.19 -8.81
CA TYR A 31 4.71 -10.54 -9.58
C TYR A 31 4.36 -9.16 -9.03
N THR A 32 4.90 -8.78 -7.89
CA THR A 32 4.65 -7.47 -7.32
C THR A 32 5.61 -6.47 -7.94
N GLN A 33 5.06 -5.41 -8.50
CA GLN A 33 5.86 -4.34 -9.05
C GLN A 33 6.17 -3.29 -7.98
N LYS A 34 5.19 -2.94 -7.17
CA LYS A 34 5.35 -1.86 -6.21
C LYS A 34 4.37 -2.03 -5.05
N VAL A 35 4.82 -1.69 -3.86
CA VAL A 35 3.98 -1.66 -2.67
C VAL A 35 4.05 -0.26 -2.09
N PHE A 36 2.93 0.45 -2.10
CA PHE A 36 2.82 1.75 -1.46
C PHE A 36 2.25 1.58 -0.06
N ILE A 37 2.73 2.35 0.88
CA ILE A 37 2.32 2.22 2.28
C ILE A 37 1.97 3.60 2.81
N SER A 38 0.84 3.71 3.51
CA SER A 38 0.41 4.99 4.06
C SER A 38 -0.24 4.78 5.41
N PRO A 39 0.15 5.52 6.42
CA PRO A 39 1.27 6.44 6.47
C PRO A 39 2.62 5.74 6.61
N GLY A 40 2.61 4.45 6.95
CA GLY A 40 3.83 3.69 7.08
C GLY A 40 4.70 4.14 8.25
N ASN A 41 5.87 3.55 8.34
CA ASN A 41 6.86 4.00 9.30
C ASN A 41 8.24 3.92 8.65
N PHE A 42 9.23 4.50 9.31
CA PHE A 42 10.55 4.63 8.72
C PHE A 42 11.16 3.28 8.34
N GLY A 43 10.94 2.26 9.15
CA GLY A 43 11.52 0.94 8.87
C GLY A 43 11.04 0.35 7.56
N MET A 44 9.84 0.72 7.13
CA MET A 44 9.28 0.18 5.89
C MET A 44 9.98 0.69 4.66
N THR A 45 10.70 1.80 4.76
CA THR A 45 11.41 2.36 3.60
C THR A 45 12.57 1.48 3.15
N PHE A 46 13.01 0.56 4.00
CA PHE A 46 14.14 -0.31 3.65
C PHE A 46 13.70 -1.56 2.90
N GLU A 47 12.40 -1.79 2.79
CA GLU A 47 11.94 -2.98 2.09
C GLU A 47 11.97 -2.73 0.58
N PRO A 48 12.39 -3.74 -0.20
CA PRO A 48 12.41 -3.56 -1.65
C PRO A 48 11.00 -3.36 -2.20
N LYS A 49 10.89 -2.54 -3.23
CA LYS A 49 9.63 -2.24 -3.90
C LYS A 49 8.66 -1.43 -3.06
N CYS A 50 9.02 -1.05 -1.83
CA CYS A 50 8.12 -0.34 -0.93
C CYS A 50 8.39 1.15 -0.97
N GLU A 51 7.32 1.92 -0.95
CA GLU A 51 7.41 3.37 -0.95
C GLU A 51 6.33 3.93 -0.05
N ILE A 52 6.70 4.84 0.84
CA ILE A 52 5.75 5.46 1.74
C ILE A 52 5.12 6.65 1.04
N VAL A 53 3.79 6.73 1.11
CA VAL A 53 3.04 7.86 0.57
C VAL A 53 2.13 8.38 1.67
N LYS A 54 1.76 9.65 1.58
CA LYS A 54 0.93 10.30 2.56
C LYS A 54 -0.29 10.91 1.90
N PHE A 55 -1.42 10.76 2.55
CA PHE A 55 -2.67 11.32 2.07
C PHE A 55 -3.26 12.23 3.13
N SER A 56 -3.82 13.35 2.71
CA SER A 56 -4.49 14.27 3.63
C SER A 56 -5.92 13.86 3.90
N ASN A 57 -6.53 13.12 2.97
CA ASN A 57 -7.91 12.70 3.13
C ASN A 57 -8.18 11.49 2.23
N TYR A 58 -9.38 10.97 2.37
CA TYR A 58 -9.80 9.79 1.64
C TYR A 58 -9.80 10.01 0.14
N GLU A 59 -10.20 11.19 -0.27
CA GLU A 59 -10.26 11.50 -1.69
C GLU A 59 -8.89 11.43 -2.36
N GLN A 60 -7.87 11.93 -1.68
CA GLN A 60 -6.52 11.84 -2.21
C GLN A 60 -6.08 10.39 -2.36
N MET A 61 -6.47 9.55 -1.42
CA MET A 61 -6.12 8.14 -1.49
C MET A 61 -6.78 7.48 -2.71
N ILE A 62 -8.05 7.77 -2.93
CA ILE A 62 -8.76 7.20 -4.06
C ILE A 62 -8.15 7.66 -5.38
N ASN A 63 -7.82 8.94 -5.47
CA ASN A 63 -7.21 9.47 -6.69
C ASN A 63 -5.85 8.82 -6.94
N PHE A 64 -5.07 8.65 -5.89
CA PHE A 64 -3.76 8.02 -6.02
C PHE A 64 -3.92 6.58 -6.53
N ALA A 65 -4.87 5.84 -5.96
CA ALA A 65 -5.08 4.47 -6.36
C ALA A 65 -5.45 4.35 -7.83
N GLY A 66 -6.30 5.27 -8.29
CA GLY A 66 -6.68 5.26 -9.70
C GLY A 66 -5.54 5.65 -10.62
N GLU A 67 -4.79 6.69 -10.24
CA GLU A 67 -3.71 7.18 -11.08
C GLU A 67 -2.57 6.18 -11.19
N ASN A 68 -2.33 5.42 -10.14
CA ASN A 68 -1.23 4.48 -10.10
C ASN A 68 -1.65 3.04 -10.37
N GLN A 69 -2.92 2.85 -10.70
CA GLN A 69 -3.43 1.53 -11.08
C GLN A 69 -3.19 0.50 -9.98
N ILE A 70 -3.58 0.88 -8.76
CA ILE A 70 -3.45 -0.01 -7.61
C ILE A 70 -4.41 -1.19 -7.78
N ASP A 71 -3.88 -2.39 -7.65
CA ASP A 71 -4.70 -3.59 -7.81
C ASP A 71 -5.46 -3.95 -6.55
N THR A 72 -4.85 -3.73 -5.39
CA THR A 72 -5.44 -4.13 -4.12
C THR A 72 -5.05 -3.14 -3.05
N VAL A 73 -6.03 -2.77 -2.23
CA VAL A 73 -5.80 -1.93 -1.07
C VAL A 73 -5.99 -2.82 0.17
N ILE A 74 -4.98 -2.86 1.02
CA ILE A 74 -4.99 -3.67 2.23
C ILE A 74 -5.00 -2.73 3.42
N VAL A 75 -6.01 -2.85 4.29
CA VAL A 75 -6.14 -1.98 5.44
C VAL A 75 -5.81 -2.76 6.70
N GLY A 76 -4.88 -2.25 7.49
CA GLY A 76 -4.51 -2.87 8.74
C GLY A 76 -5.67 -2.80 9.74
N PRO A 77 -5.84 -3.85 10.56
CA PRO A 77 -7.01 -3.91 11.44
C PRO A 77 -7.02 -2.84 12.52
N GLU A 78 -5.88 -2.28 12.89
CA GLU A 78 -5.88 -1.24 13.90
C GLU A 78 -6.07 0.15 13.33
N GLN A 79 -6.22 0.31 12.03
CA GLN A 79 -6.41 1.62 11.43
C GLN A 79 -7.89 1.99 11.45
N PRO A 80 -8.23 3.15 12.02
CA PRO A 80 -9.64 3.57 12.04
C PRO A 80 -10.07 4.01 10.65
N LEU A 81 -11.06 3.31 10.13
CA LEU A 81 -11.55 3.63 8.80
C LEU A 81 -12.43 4.86 8.78
N VAL A 82 -12.93 5.26 9.92
CA VAL A 82 -13.83 6.41 9.97
C VAL A 82 -13.07 7.72 9.91
N GLU A 83 -11.85 7.73 10.35
CA GLU A 83 -11.09 8.96 10.45
C GLU A 83 -10.31 9.17 9.21
N GLY A 84 -10.78 10.04 8.36
CA GLY A 84 -10.08 10.36 7.14
C GLY A 84 -10.24 9.38 6.02
N PHE A 85 -10.83 8.22 6.26
CA PHE A 85 -10.95 7.20 5.22
C PHE A 85 -12.37 6.72 5.00
N VAL A 86 -13.30 7.25 5.72
CA VAL A 86 -14.70 6.87 5.53
C VAL A 86 -15.55 8.09 5.39
#